data_d2fb4606f6170afa256b2acfae927455
#
_entry.id   d2fb4606f6170afa256b2acfae927455
#
_cell.length_a   1.000
_cell.length_b   1.000
_cell.length_c   1.000
_cell.angle_alpha   90.00
_cell.angle_beta   90.00
_cell.angle_gamma   90.00
#
_symmetry.space_group_name_H-M   'P 1'
#
loop_
_entity.id
_entity.type
_entity.pdbx_description
1 polymer ?
#
loop_
_entity_poly.entity_id
_entity_poly.type
_entity_poly.pdbx_seq_one_letter_code
_entity_poly.pdbx_strand_id
1 'polypeptide(L)'
;GANPDLVSFLVKQALLNVAADLKLNAPTPQTKAEWADLMRQAGIKGIHIAERDTQRSKSPKEPDVFVNTWSVEGFLSEGVQPSELGWGTHEKWMPENARTHQAGCGAAIYLMQPGANTRVRTWCPTRGAQYGFLVTHNESISIADYFTVRDAAGTAVYRPTCHYAYHPCNDAVLSLH
;
A
#
# COMPACT_ATOMS: atom_id res chain seq x y z
N GLY A 1 -11.06 -6.51 10.72
CA GLY A 1 -10.87 -6.18 9.32
C GLY A 1 -9.57 -6.76 8.77
N ALA A 2 -9.36 -6.62 7.45
CA ALA A 2 -8.12 -7.04 6.82
C ALA A 2 -6.95 -6.11 7.16
N ASN A 3 -7.23 -4.87 7.53
CA ASN A 3 -6.29 -3.88 8.02
C ASN A 3 -6.64 -3.47 9.47
N PRO A 4 -5.60 -3.13 10.24
CA PRO A 4 -4.18 -3.02 9.86
C PRO A 4 -3.41 -4.35 9.77
N ASP A 5 -3.69 -5.38 10.47
CA ASP A 5 -2.72 -6.45 10.77
C ASP A 5 -2.55 -7.53 9.66
N LEU A 6 -3.63 -7.98 9.04
CA LEU A 6 -3.62 -9.15 8.16
C LEU A 6 -2.74 -8.96 6.92
N VAL A 7 -2.67 -7.76 6.38
CA VAL A 7 -1.93 -7.47 5.15
C VAL A 7 -0.43 -7.76 5.29
N SER A 8 0.16 -7.51 6.44
CA SER A 8 1.57 -7.81 6.70
C SER A 8 1.88 -9.31 6.61
N PHE A 9 0.97 -10.15 7.09
CA PHE A 9 1.07 -11.61 6.96
C PHE A 9 0.87 -12.05 5.51
N LEU A 10 -0.10 -11.46 4.80
CA LEU A 10 -0.34 -11.77 3.40
C LEU A 10 0.86 -11.42 2.50
N VAL A 11 1.55 -10.31 2.76
CA VAL A 11 2.79 -9.96 2.04
C VAL A 11 3.89 -10.98 2.29
N LYS A 12 4.10 -11.42 3.53
CA LYS A 12 5.06 -12.48 3.84
C LYS A 12 4.71 -13.80 3.16
N GLN A 13 3.44 -14.20 3.21
CA GLN A 13 3.00 -15.42 2.53
C GLN A 13 3.20 -15.33 1.01
N ALA A 14 2.85 -14.20 0.41
CA ALA A 14 3.08 -13.97 -1.02
C ALA A 14 4.57 -14.06 -1.37
N LEU A 15 5.45 -13.49 -0.55
CA LEU A 15 6.90 -13.58 -0.75
C LEU A 15 7.40 -15.02 -0.71
N LEU A 16 6.92 -15.83 0.26
CA LEU A 16 7.29 -17.25 0.33
C LEU A 16 6.82 -18.02 -0.93
N ASN A 17 5.62 -17.73 -1.41
CA ASN A 17 5.11 -18.34 -2.63
C ASN A 17 5.97 -17.96 -3.85
N VAL A 18 6.31 -16.68 -4.01
CA VAL A 18 7.20 -16.21 -5.08
C VAL A 18 8.60 -16.83 -4.97
N ALA A 19 9.16 -16.91 -3.76
CA ALA A 19 10.45 -17.55 -3.54
C ALA A 19 10.45 -19.04 -3.94
N ALA A 20 9.36 -19.75 -3.63
CA ALA A 20 9.17 -21.14 -4.05
C ALA A 20 9.07 -21.28 -5.59
N ASP A 21 8.30 -20.41 -6.24
CA ASP A 21 8.15 -20.39 -7.71
C ASP A 21 9.50 -20.09 -8.41
N LEU A 22 10.28 -19.21 -7.82
CA LEU A 22 11.63 -18.87 -8.28
C LEU A 22 12.68 -19.93 -7.91
N LYS A 23 12.30 -20.96 -7.15
CA LYS A 23 13.20 -22.04 -6.65
C LYS A 23 14.35 -21.48 -5.82
N LEU A 24 14.12 -20.44 -5.06
CA LEU A 24 15.09 -19.91 -4.10
C LEU A 24 15.17 -20.88 -2.91
N ASN A 25 16.31 -21.54 -2.76
CA ASN A 25 16.55 -22.48 -1.66
C ASN A 25 16.90 -21.72 -0.35
N ALA A 26 15.97 -20.88 0.10
CA ALA A 26 16.12 -20.12 1.33
C ALA A 26 15.26 -20.74 2.45
N PRO A 27 15.79 -20.88 3.68
CA PRO A 27 14.96 -21.28 4.81
C PRO A 27 13.90 -20.19 5.07
N THR A 28 12.83 -20.58 5.75
CA THR A 28 11.81 -19.61 6.18
C THR A 28 12.43 -18.56 7.08
N PRO A 29 12.40 -17.26 6.73
CA PRO A 29 13.04 -16.22 7.51
C PRO A 29 12.44 -16.10 8.92
N GLN A 30 13.29 -15.88 9.91
CA GLN A 30 12.93 -15.73 11.33
C GLN A 30 13.09 -14.28 11.81
N THR A 31 13.94 -13.50 11.16
CA THR A 31 14.26 -12.12 11.54
C THR A 31 13.86 -11.12 10.46
N LYS A 32 13.68 -9.83 10.86
CA LYS A 32 13.44 -8.72 9.90
C LYS A 32 14.50 -8.69 8.79
N ALA A 33 15.76 -8.89 9.15
CA ALA A 33 16.87 -8.86 8.19
C ALA A 33 16.77 -9.98 7.14
N GLU A 34 16.46 -11.20 7.58
CA GLU A 34 16.29 -12.35 6.68
C GLU A 34 15.08 -12.16 5.75
N TRP A 35 13.95 -11.61 6.26
CA TRP A 35 12.79 -11.28 5.44
C TRP A 35 13.11 -10.23 4.37
N ALA A 36 13.85 -9.17 4.75
CA ALA A 36 14.26 -8.13 3.82
C ALA A 36 15.25 -8.67 2.76
N ASP A 37 16.16 -9.55 3.16
CA ASP A 37 17.11 -10.16 2.24
C ASP A 37 16.42 -11.12 1.25
N LEU A 38 15.46 -11.93 1.71
CA LEU A 38 14.67 -12.78 0.84
C LEU A 38 13.87 -11.95 -0.19
N MET A 39 13.26 -10.83 0.24
CA MET A 39 12.56 -9.90 -0.65
C MET A 39 13.49 -9.35 -1.73
N ARG A 40 14.68 -8.96 -1.34
CA ARG A 40 15.75 -8.49 -2.25
C ARG A 40 16.21 -9.58 -3.22
N GLN A 41 16.46 -10.80 -2.75
CA GLN A 41 16.86 -11.94 -3.57
C GLN A 41 15.80 -12.33 -4.58
N ALA A 42 14.52 -12.26 -4.21
CA ALA A 42 13.40 -12.49 -5.10
C ALA A 42 13.23 -11.39 -6.16
N GLY A 43 14.01 -10.30 -6.09
CA GLY A 43 13.97 -9.19 -7.05
C GLY A 43 12.70 -8.36 -6.99
N ILE A 44 11.97 -8.41 -5.88
CA ILE A 44 10.71 -7.67 -5.72
C ILE A 44 11.01 -6.17 -5.70
N LYS A 45 10.37 -5.41 -6.58
CA LYS A 45 10.49 -3.95 -6.66
C LYS A 45 9.27 -3.23 -6.12
N GLY A 46 8.10 -3.84 -6.24
CA GLY A 46 6.84 -3.20 -5.84
C GLY A 46 5.93 -4.15 -5.07
N ILE A 47 5.25 -3.61 -4.08
CA ILE A 47 4.19 -4.27 -3.31
C ILE A 47 2.94 -3.43 -3.48
N HIS A 48 1.90 -4.03 -4.07
CA HIS A 48 0.61 -3.39 -4.24
C HIS A 48 -0.38 -4.00 -3.27
N ILE A 49 -0.81 -3.20 -2.30
CA ILE A 49 -1.89 -3.56 -1.39
C ILE A 49 -3.18 -2.99 -1.98
N ALA A 50 -4.14 -3.86 -2.31
CA ALA A 50 -5.44 -3.44 -2.81
C ALA A 50 -6.53 -3.96 -1.89
N GLU A 51 -7.21 -3.06 -1.22
CA GLU A 51 -8.41 -3.37 -0.44
C GLU A 51 -9.65 -2.98 -1.23
N ARG A 52 -10.56 -3.92 -1.37
CA ARG A 52 -11.80 -3.69 -2.08
C ARG A 52 -13.00 -3.96 -1.18
N ASP A 53 -13.85 -2.97 -1.03
CA ASP A 53 -15.16 -3.12 -0.44
C ASP A 53 -16.18 -3.59 -1.48
N THR A 54 -16.78 -4.75 -1.21
CA THR A 54 -17.78 -5.36 -2.08
C THR A 54 -19.18 -5.33 -1.49
N GLN A 55 -19.37 -4.66 -0.37
CA GLN A 55 -20.66 -4.54 0.29
C GLN A 55 -21.65 -3.75 -0.59
N ARG A 56 -22.92 -4.12 -0.49
CA ARG A 56 -24.00 -3.49 -1.24
C ARG A 56 -25.18 -3.25 -0.31
N SER A 57 -25.78 -2.08 -0.40
CA SER A 57 -27.08 -1.81 0.23
C SER A 57 -28.21 -2.50 -0.54
N LYS A 58 -29.28 -2.86 0.18
CA LYS A 58 -30.55 -3.31 -0.43
C LYS A 58 -31.37 -2.14 -0.97
N SER A 59 -31.17 -0.95 -0.41
CA SER A 59 -31.84 0.28 -0.83
C SER A 59 -30.85 1.17 -1.59
N PRO A 60 -31.28 1.90 -2.62
CA PRO A 60 -30.47 2.91 -3.28
C PRO A 60 -29.99 3.97 -2.27
N LYS A 61 -28.82 4.54 -2.53
CA LYS A 61 -28.32 5.70 -1.80
C LYS A 61 -29.29 6.88 -2.00
N GLU A 62 -29.71 7.52 -0.92
CA GLU A 62 -30.52 8.73 -1.00
C GLU A 62 -29.69 9.92 -1.54
N PRO A 63 -30.31 10.84 -2.28
CA PRO A 63 -29.66 12.10 -2.65
C PRO A 63 -29.15 12.85 -1.41
N ASP A 64 -28.06 13.57 -1.56
CA ASP A 64 -27.47 14.44 -0.53
C ASP A 64 -27.07 13.75 0.80
N VAL A 65 -27.10 12.40 0.84
CA VAL A 65 -26.64 11.62 1.99
C VAL A 65 -25.29 10.99 1.67
N PHE A 66 -24.28 11.30 2.47
CA PHE A 66 -22.99 10.60 2.38
C PHE A 66 -23.09 9.25 3.07
N VAL A 67 -22.76 8.17 2.36
CA VAL A 67 -22.78 6.81 2.91
C VAL A 67 -21.44 6.12 2.73
N ASN A 68 -21.09 5.28 3.68
CA ASN A 68 -19.94 4.41 3.62
C ASN A 68 -20.24 3.11 4.40
N THR A 69 -19.46 2.08 4.21
CA THR A 69 -19.62 0.76 4.86
C THR A 69 -18.97 0.69 6.24
N TRP A 70 -18.13 1.67 6.55
CA TRP A 70 -17.51 1.90 7.85
C TRP A 70 -17.63 3.40 8.20
N SER A 71 -16.88 3.92 9.15
CA SER A 71 -16.99 5.31 9.58
C SER A 71 -16.89 6.31 8.41
N VAL A 72 -17.94 7.09 8.19
CA VAL A 72 -17.93 8.20 7.20
C VAL A 72 -16.88 9.23 7.58
N GLU A 73 -16.82 9.63 8.85
CA GLU A 73 -15.83 10.59 9.34
C GLU A 73 -14.40 10.07 9.15
N GLY A 74 -14.15 8.79 9.48
CA GLY A 74 -12.86 8.14 9.26
C GLY A 74 -12.48 8.14 7.79
N PHE A 75 -13.41 7.77 6.90
CA PHE A 75 -13.17 7.75 5.45
C PHE A 75 -12.84 9.14 4.90
N LEU A 76 -13.58 10.16 5.32
CA LEU A 76 -13.30 11.55 4.92
C LEU A 76 -11.95 12.02 5.47
N SER A 77 -11.64 11.72 6.74
CA SER A 77 -10.37 12.08 7.36
C SER A 77 -9.17 11.46 6.63
N GLU A 78 -9.24 10.19 6.26
CA GLU A 78 -8.19 9.53 5.46
C GLU A 78 -8.14 10.09 4.04
N GLY A 79 -9.28 10.36 3.44
CA GLY A 79 -9.38 10.85 2.07
C GLY A 79 -8.80 12.23 1.85
N VAL A 80 -8.87 13.12 2.84
CA VAL A 80 -8.33 14.49 2.73
C VAL A 80 -6.84 14.59 3.07
N GLN A 81 -6.27 13.57 3.70
CA GLN A 81 -4.83 13.54 3.96
C GLN A 81 -4.04 13.43 2.65
N PRO A 82 -2.81 13.96 2.61
CA PRO A 82 -1.91 13.73 1.48
C PRO A 82 -1.74 12.25 1.20
N SER A 83 -1.77 11.86 -0.07
CA SER A 83 -1.41 10.49 -0.46
C SER A 83 0.00 10.17 0.01
N GLU A 84 0.20 9.00 0.61
CA GLU A 84 1.49 8.60 1.14
C GLU A 84 1.80 7.15 0.76
N LEU A 85 3.06 6.87 0.46
CA LEU A 85 3.49 5.53 0.06
C LEU A 85 4.96 5.29 0.43
N GLY A 86 5.32 4.01 0.62
CA GLY A 86 6.70 3.59 0.73
C GLY A 86 7.43 3.78 -0.59
N TRP A 87 8.62 4.37 -0.57
CA TRP A 87 9.38 4.71 -1.77
C TRP A 87 10.61 3.84 -1.93
N GLY A 88 10.67 3.08 -3.02
CA GLY A 88 11.71 2.10 -3.28
C GLY A 88 13.04 2.71 -3.69
N THR A 89 14.14 2.02 -3.36
CA THR A 89 15.51 2.47 -3.75
C THR A 89 15.79 2.34 -5.25
N HIS A 90 14.96 1.63 -5.98
CA HIS A 90 15.06 1.47 -7.44
C HIS A 90 14.41 2.61 -8.23
N GLU A 91 13.62 3.45 -7.55
CA GLU A 91 12.95 4.60 -8.17
C GLU A 91 13.99 5.66 -8.53
N LYS A 92 14.03 6.04 -9.82
CA LYS A 92 15.08 6.92 -10.35
C LYS A 92 14.76 8.40 -10.22
N TRP A 93 13.49 8.73 -10.15
CA TRP A 93 13.00 10.10 -10.02
C TRP A 93 11.75 10.16 -9.16
N MET A 94 11.62 11.24 -8.41
CA MET A 94 10.49 11.54 -7.58
C MET A 94 9.43 12.32 -8.38
N PRO A 95 8.12 12.07 -8.20
CA PRO A 95 7.10 12.92 -8.78
C PRO A 95 7.27 14.39 -8.35
N GLU A 96 6.97 15.35 -9.24
CA GLU A 96 7.16 16.78 -8.98
C GLU A 96 6.40 17.28 -7.74
N ASN A 97 5.21 16.71 -7.50
CA ASN A 97 4.37 17.03 -6.34
C ASN A 97 4.69 16.17 -5.10
N ALA A 98 5.74 15.34 -5.13
CA ALA A 98 6.15 14.53 -3.99
C ALA A 98 7.09 15.29 -3.04
N ARG A 99 7.03 14.91 -1.76
CA ARG A 99 7.91 15.42 -0.71
C ARG A 99 8.31 14.26 0.20
N THR A 100 9.40 14.45 0.94
CA THR A 100 9.87 13.52 1.98
C THR A 100 9.62 14.12 3.36
N HIS A 101 9.43 13.24 4.35
CA HIS A 101 9.39 13.67 5.74
C HIS A 101 10.81 14.02 6.25
N GLN A 102 10.88 15.02 7.13
CA GLN A 102 12.14 15.41 7.77
C GLN A 102 12.55 14.45 8.90
N ALA A 103 11.60 13.67 9.41
CA ALA A 103 11.80 12.71 10.50
C ALA A 103 11.12 11.37 10.17
N GLY A 104 11.39 10.35 11.00
CA GLY A 104 10.82 9.01 10.84
C GLY A 104 11.78 8.02 10.20
N CYS A 105 11.25 6.93 9.64
CA CYS A 105 12.05 5.83 9.08
C CYS A 105 12.72 6.15 7.73
N GLY A 106 12.38 7.27 7.09
CA GLY A 106 12.88 7.65 5.78
C GLY A 106 12.43 6.72 4.64
N ALA A 107 11.36 5.95 4.84
CA ALA A 107 10.87 4.98 3.87
C ALA A 107 9.74 5.51 2.99
N ALA A 108 9.19 6.67 3.30
CA ALA A 108 8.00 7.20 2.64
C ALA A 108 8.25 8.49 1.87
N ILE A 109 7.42 8.70 0.86
CA ILE A 109 7.12 10.00 0.28
C ILE A 109 5.63 10.30 0.45
N TYR A 110 5.26 11.58 0.42
CA TYR A 110 3.88 12.00 0.33
C TYR A 110 3.68 12.93 -0.87
N LEU A 111 2.49 12.87 -1.46
CA LEU A 111 2.11 13.72 -2.59
C LEU A 111 1.35 14.94 -2.06
N MET A 112 1.58 16.11 -2.66
CA MET A 112 0.91 17.36 -2.30
C MET A 112 -0.55 17.41 -2.81
N GLN A 113 -1.26 16.29 -2.67
CA GLN A 113 -2.68 16.17 -3.03
C GLN A 113 -3.36 15.11 -2.16
N PRO A 114 -4.66 15.28 -1.87
CA PRO A 114 -5.44 14.34 -1.07
C PRO A 114 -5.51 12.94 -1.68
N GLY A 115 -5.57 11.92 -0.83
CA GLY A 115 -5.74 10.53 -1.25
C GLY A 115 -7.02 10.32 -2.07
N ALA A 116 -8.12 10.97 -1.71
CA ALA A 116 -9.37 10.90 -2.46
C ALA A 116 -9.28 11.47 -3.89
N ASN A 117 -8.29 12.33 -4.15
CA ASN A 117 -8.04 12.91 -5.48
C ASN A 117 -6.89 12.20 -6.24
N THR A 118 -6.26 11.22 -5.62
CA THR A 118 -5.15 10.48 -6.23
C THR A 118 -5.60 9.10 -6.65
N ARG A 119 -5.58 8.84 -7.95
CA ARG A 119 -5.90 7.53 -8.51
C ARG A 119 -4.63 6.71 -8.69
N VAL A 120 -4.74 5.43 -8.38
CA VAL A 120 -3.67 4.46 -8.62
C VAL A 120 -4.25 3.27 -9.39
N ARG A 121 -3.52 2.83 -10.40
CA ARG A 121 -3.89 1.65 -11.17
C ARG A 121 -3.35 0.42 -10.47
N THR A 122 -4.24 -0.51 -10.14
CA THR A 122 -3.91 -1.80 -9.56
C THR A 122 -4.38 -2.93 -10.47
N TRP A 123 -3.97 -4.14 -10.19
CA TRP A 123 -4.37 -5.33 -10.92
C TRP A 123 -4.57 -6.49 -9.96
N CYS A 124 -5.57 -7.31 -10.22
CA CYS A 124 -5.73 -8.58 -9.54
C CYS A 124 -6.22 -9.67 -10.52
N PRO A 125 -5.92 -10.96 -10.27
CA PRO A 125 -6.23 -12.05 -11.19
C PRO A 125 -7.72 -12.16 -11.55
N THR A 126 -8.60 -11.90 -10.59
CA THR A 126 -10.05 -12.10 -10.75
C THR A 126 -10.76 -10.94 -11.44
N ARG A 127 -10.12 -9.76 -11.53
CA ARG A 127 -10.76 -8.53 -12.05
C ARG A 127 -9.92 -7.77 -13.07
N GLY A 128 -8.67 -8.18 -13.25
CA GLY A 128 -7.74 -7.48 -14.13
C GLY A 128 -7.34 -6.10 -13.58
N ALA A 129 -7.08 -5.18 -14.50
CA ALA A 129 -6.71 -3.82 -14.16
C ALA A 129 -7.90 -3.01 -13.63
N GLN A 130 -7.68 -2.26 -12.57
CA GLN A 130 -8.69 -1.38 -11.96
C GLN A 130 -8.01 -0.16 -11.34
N TYR A 131 -8.77 0.89 -11.06
CA TYR A 131 -8.30 2.10 -10.40
C TYR A 131 -8.88 2.18 -9.00
N GLY A 132 -8.01 2.45 -8.02
CA GLY A 132 -8.37 2.75 -6.65
C GLY A 132 -7.93 4.14 -6.25
N PHE A 133 -8.19 4.51 -5.01
CA PHE A 133 -7.70 5.73 -4.38
C PHE A 133 -6.40 5.43 -3.65
N LEU A 134 -5.38 6.26 -3.85
CA LEU A 134 -4.13 6.19 -3.10
C LEU A 134 -4.29 6.95 -1.78
N VAL A 135 -5.03 6.37 -0.86
CA VAL A 135 -5.18 6.95 0.48
C VAL A 135 -3.93 6.69 1.32
N THR A 136 -3.70 7.55 2.32
CA THR A 136 -2.62 7.30 3.27
C THR A 136 -2.96 6.11 4.15
N HIS A 137 -1.99 5.21 4.29
CA HIS A 137 -2.11 4.01 5.13
C HIS A 137 -0.74 3.63 5.69
N ASN A 138 -0.66 3.49 7.00
CA ASN A 138 0.59 3.22 7.70
C ASN A 138 1.28 1.95 7.23
N GLU A 139 0.52 0.96 6.77
CA GLU A 139 1.03 -0.32 6.29
C GLU A 139 1.93 -0.15 5.07
N SER A 140 1.64 0.78 4.18
CA SER A 140 2.50 1.01 3.00
C SER A 140 3.90 1.49 3.40
N ILE A 141 4.00 2.25 4.49
CA ILE A 141 5.26 2.76 5.02
C ILE A 141 5.98 1.70 5.85
N SER A 142 5.27 1.11 6.82
CA SER A 142 5.84 0.11 7.73
C SER A 142 6.30 -1.15 7.01
N ILE A 143 5.58 -1.58 5.97
CA ILE A 143 5.99 -2.72 5.13
C ILE A 143 7.22 -2.36 4.31
N ALA A 144 7.28 -1.18 3.67
CA ALA A 144 8.45 -0.74 2.94
C ALA A 144 9.69 -0.66 3.85
N ASP A 145 9.55 -0.10 5.06
CA ASP A 145 10.64 -0.07 6.05
C ASP A 145 11.02 -1.46 6.55
N TYR A 146 10.04 -2.32 6.79
CA TYR A 146 10.29 -3.69 7.26
C TYR A 146 11.18 -4.47 6.28
N PHE A 147 10.94 -4.34 4.99
CA PHE A 147 11.71 -5.01 3.95
C PHE A 147 12.92 -4.20 3.45
N THR A 148 13.34 -3.17 4.18
CA THR A 148 14.54 -2.40 3.84
C THR A 148 15.80 -3.12 4.29
N VAL A 149 16.74 -3.33 3.36
CA VAL A 149 18.12 -3.74 3.64
C VAL A 149 18.98 -2.50 3.75
N ARG A 150 19.78 -2.41 4.82
CA ARG A 150 20.69 -1.29 5.05
C ARG A 150 22.14 -1.79 5.07
N ASP A 151 23.06 -0.95 4.62
CA ASP A 151 24.49 -1.20 4.75
C ASP A 151 25.01 -0.90 6.17
N ALA A 152 26.30 -1.07 6.37
CA ALA A 152 26.97 -0.82 7.66
C ALA A 152 26.91 0.65 8.10
N ALA A 153 26.71 1.60 7.16
CA ALA A 153 26.51 3.02 7.44
C ALA A 153 25.04 3.38 7.74
N GLY A 154 24.14 2.38 7.67
CA GLY A 154 22.70 2.59 7.89
C GLY A 154 21.95 3.08 6.65
N THR A 155 22.61 3.19 5.50
CA THR A 155 21.98 3.64 4.24
C THR A 155 21.14 2.51 3.66
N ALA A 156 19.92 2.83 3.21
CA ALA A 156 19.08 1.87 2.53
C ALA A 156 19.64 1.51 1.15
N VAL A 157 20.14 0.27 1.01
CA VAL A 157 20.67 -0.27 -0.26
C VAL A 157 19.59 -1.01 -1.06
N TYR A 158 18.51 -1.41 -0.39
CA TYR A 158 17.34 -1.99 -1.01
C TYR A 158 16.10 -1.65 -0.18
N ARG A 159 15.04 -1.29 -0.88
CA ARG A 159 13.68 -1.12 -0.37
C ARG A 159 12.70 -1.28 -1.52
N PRO A 160 11.60 -2.04 -1.38
CA PRO A 160 10.54 -2.06 -2.37
C PRO A 160 9.69 -0.79 -2.27
N THR A 161 9.11 -0.33 -3.37
CA THR A 161 7.99 0.61 -3.35
C THR A 161 6.77 -0.13 -2.81
N CYS A 162 6.04 0.47 -1.88
CA CYS A 162 4.80 -0.12 -1.33
C CYS A 162 3.71 0.93 -1.29
N HIS A 163 2.55 0.62 -1.87
CA HIS A 163 1.40 1.51 -1.81
C HIS A 163 0.10 0.76 -1.53
N TYR A 164 -0.83 1.49 -0.93
CA TYR A 164 -2.15 1.02 -0.60
C TYR A 164 -3.18 1.67 -1.53
N ALA A 165 -3.97 0.83 -2.20
CA ALA A 165 -5.05 1.26 -3.05
C ALA A 165 -6.40 0.85 -2.45
N TYR A 166 -7.24 1.81 -2.13
CA TYR A 166 -8.57 1.58 -1.61
C TYR A 166 -9.62 1.66 -2.72
N HIS A 167 -10.48 0.65 -2.75
CA HIS A 167 -11.62 0.57 -3.67
C HIS A 167 -12.90 0.57 -2.83
N PRO A 168 -13.47 1.74 -2.51
CA PRO A 168 -14.71 1.84 -1.75
C PRO A 168 -15.86 1.14 -2.47
N CYS A 169 -16.94 0.83 -1.76
CA CYS A 169 -18.18 0.40 -2.37
C CYS A 169 -18.77 1.50 -3.31
N ASN A 170 -19.62 1.10 -4.23
CA ASN A 170 -20.14 2.04 -5.24
C ASN A 170 -20.86 3.23 -4.62
N ASP A 171 -21.64 3.01 -3.56
CA ASP A 171 -22.41 4.08 -2.91
C ASP A 171 -21.48 5.09 -2.19
N ALA A 172 -20.35 4.62 -1.63
CA ALA A 172 -19.33 5.50 -1.09
C ALA A 172 -18.63 6.31 -2.19
N VAL A 173 -18.34 5.70 -3.34
CA VAL A 173 -17.78 6.44 -4.50
C VAL A 173 -18.77 7.51 -4.98
N LEU A 174 -20.07 7.19 -5.09
CA LEU A 174 -21.11 8.15 -5.47
C LEU A 174 -21.25 9.28 -4.44
N SER A 175 -20.90 9.05 -3.18
CA SER A 175 -20.93 10.06 -2.14
C SER A 175 -19.78 11.09 -2.22
N LEU A 176 -18.71 10.77 -2.99
CA LEU A 176 -17.58 11.67 -3.23
C LEU A 176 -17.83 12.66 -4.38
N HIS A 177 -18.93 12.50 -5.12
CA HIS A 177 -19.34 13.32 -6.26
C HIS A 177 -20.62 14.09 -5.93
#